data_bd98136ad4d3e5d3acc5353c5cfcbfcb
#
_entry.id   bd98136ad4d3e5d3acc5353c5cfcbfcb
#
_cell.length_a   1.000
_cell.length_b   1.000
_cell.length_c   1.000
_cell.angle_alpha   90.00
_cell.angle_beta   90.00
_cell.angle_gamma   90.00
#
_symmetry.space_group_name_H-M   'P 1'
#
loop_
_entity.id
_entity.type
_entity.pdbx_description
1 polymer ?
#
loop_
_entity_poly.entity_id
_entity_poly.type
_entity_poly.pdbx_seq_one_letter_code
_entity_poly.pdbx_strand_id
1 'polypeptide(L)'
;MSKKKLSIFIAVLMFFCSIPFYSQMKQDALVLYNNGKYAESVAVCEQELAENPNRIESYVVMCWSLVRNKQYSEAEQRATDGLKISPYDLRLIEILGEARYYLGKNNGAMEQFQRYVSSAPESGSRVGTAYYYMGEIYIRQARYQHADISLTAAVKKEPLLDSWWVRLGYAREMAKNYYEAANAYDEALRLNPASVEADRGRTRVSSKIQ
;
A
#
# COMPACT_ATOMS: atom_id res chain seq x y z
N MET A 1 -9.44 -71.58 -41.92
CA MET A 1 -8.52 -70.64 -41.24
C MET A 1 -9.23 -69.28 -41.20
N SER A 2 -9.77 -69.05 -40.28
CA SER A 2 -9.91 -68.52 -38.96
C SER A 2 -10.18 -66.99 -38.98
N LYS A 3 -11.51 -66.67 -38.91
CA LYS A 3 -12.07 -65.32 -38.81
C LYS A 3 -11.90 -64.70 -37.38
N LYS A 4 -10.93 -65.15 -36.58
CA LYS A 4 -10.77 -64.79 -35.16
C LYS A 4 -9.63 -63.79 -34.83
N LYS A 5 -8.96 -63.25 -35.87
CA LYS A 5 -7.82 -62.30 -35.58
C LYS A 5 -8.08 -60.85 -35.95
N LEU A 6 -9.29 -60.49 -36.35
CA LEU A 6 -9.61 -59.10 -36.75
C LEU A 6 -10.41 -58.30 -35.69
N SER A 7 -10.80 -58.93 -34.57
CA SER A 7 -11.63 -58.28 -33.55
C SER A 7 -10.86 -57.72 -32.35
N ILE A 8 -9.54 -57.87 -32.30
CA ILE A 8 -8.73 -57.41 -31.15
C ILE A 8 -8.05 -56.04 -31.42
N PHE A 9 -8.06 -55.57 -32.67
CA PHE A 9 -7.35 -54.33 -33.05
C PHE A 9 -8.21 -53.04 -33.00
N ILE A 10 -9.52 -53.15 -32.73
CA ILE A 10 -10.43 -52.00 -32.68
C ILE A 10 -10.74 -51.55 -31.24
N ALA A 11 -10.34 -52.29 -30.22
CA ALA A 11 -10.67 -51.99 -28.82
C ALA A 11 -9.62 -51.12 -28.07
N VAL A 12 -8.53 -50.72 -28.71
CA VAL A 12 -7.44 -49.96 -28.05
C VAL A 12 -7.42 -48.47 -28.42
N LEU A 13 -8.33 -47.97 -29.23
CA LEU A 13 -8.28 -46.58 -29.73
C LEU A 13 -9.39 -45.65 -29.19
N MET A 14 -10.04 -45.98 -28.06
CA MET A 14 -11.04 -45.09 -27.42
C MET A 14 -10.76 -44.85 -25.93
N PHE A 15 -9.50 -44.77 -25.58
CA PHE A 15 -9.12 -44.17 -24.30
C PHE A 15 -8.41 -42.82 -24.55
N PHE A 16 -9.00 -42.00 -25.45
CA PHE A 16 -8.65 -40.59 -25.45
C PHE A 16 -9.36 -39.95 -24.28
N CYS A 17 -8.58 -39.87 -23.24
CA CYS A 17 -8.67 -39.00 -22.09
C CYS A 17 -9.58 -37.79 -22.39
N SER A 18 -10.82 -37.83 -21.93
CA SER A 18 -11.60 -36.65 -21.65
C SER A 18 -10.93 -35.99 -20.42
N ILE A 19 -9.82 -35.29 -20.66
CA ILE A 19 -9.36 -34.26 -19.71
C ILE A 19 -10.55 -33.30 -19.65
N PRO A 20 -11.22 -33.19 -18.49
CA PRO A 20 -12.20 -32.12 -18.34
C PRO A 20 -11.42 -30.84 -18.60
N PHE A 21 -11.74 -30.15 -19.69
CA PHE A 21 -11.36 -28.78 -19.88
C PHE A 21 -12.14 -28.00 -18.80
N TYR A 22 -11.66 -28.10 -17.55
CA TYR A 22 -12.01 -27.13 -16.54
C TYR A 22 -11.50 -25.82 -17.12
N SER A 23 -12.42 -25.06 -17.70
CA SER A 23 -12.24 -23.63 -17.87
C SER A 23 -11.94 -23.12 -16.47
N GLN A 24 -10.65 -23.04 -16.12
CA GLN A 24 -10.23 -22.33 -14.92
C GLN A 24 -10.77 -20.93 -15.11
N MET A 25 -11.82 -20.61 -14.35
CA MET A 25 -12.29 -19.23 -14.27
C MET A 25 -11.05 -18.39 -13.99
N LYS A 26 -10.69 -17.53 -14.96
CA LYS A 26 -9.50 -16.68 -14.84
C LYS A 26 -9.65 -15.91 -13.52
N GLN A 27 -8.80 -16.21 -12.56
CA GLN A 27 -8.87 -15.56 -11.25
C GLN A 27 -8.63 -14.08 -11.44
N ASP A 28 -9.41 -13.25 -10.75
CA ASP A 28 -9.28 -11.81 -10.78
C ASP A 28 -8.26 -11.40 -9.70
N ALA A 29 -7.18 -10.73 -10.12
CA ALA A 29 -6.10 -10.30 -9.24
C ALA A 29 -6.59 -9.34 -8.14
N LEU A 30 -7.54 -8.43 -8.46
CA LEU A 30 -8.08 -7.48 -7.51
C LEU A 30 -8.96 -8.17 -6.45
N VAL A 31 -9.71 -9.19 -6.85
CA VAL A 31 -10.50 -10.03 -5.92
C VAL A 31 -9.57 -10.76 -4.96
N LEU A 32 -8.47 -11.32 -5.46
CA LEU A 32 -7.46 -11.98 -4.61
C LEU A 32 -6.81 -10.99 -3.63
N TYR A 33 -6.43 -9.80 -4.10
CA TYR A 33 -5.92 -8.72 -3.26
C TYR A 33 -6.90 -8.36 -2.14
N ASN A 34 -8.18 -8.15 -2.46
CA ASN A 34 -9.20 -7.78 -1.49
C ASN A 34 -9.46 -8.90 -0.45
N ASN A 35 -9.21 -10.15 -0.81
CA ASN A 35 -9.29 -11.32 0.08
C ASN A 35 -7.98 -11.57 0.86
N GLY A 36 -6.98 -10.69 0.76
CA GLY A 36 -5.70 -10.83 1.45
C GLY A 36 -4.76 -11.88 0.86
N LYS A 37 -5.09 -12.44 -0.31
CA LYS A 37 -4.30 -13.46 -1.02
C LYS A 37 -3.26 -12.79 -1.93
N TYR A 38 -2.35 -12.05 -1.31
CA TYR A 38 -1.42 -11.16 -2.03
C TYR A 38 -0.48 -11.89 -2.97
N ALA A 39 0.09 -13.03 -2.56
CA ALA A 39 0.98 -13.81 -3.42
C ALA A 39 0.25 -14.39 -4.66
N GLU A 40 -0.98 -14.88 -4.48
CA GLU A 40 -1.81 -15.36 -5.60
C GLU A 40 -2.18 -14.20 -6.54
N SER A 41 -2.50 -13.02 -5.99
CA SER A 41 -2.79 -11.80 -6.76
C SER A 41 -1.58 -11.39 -7.63
N VAL A 42 -0.37 -11.40 -7.07
CA VAL A 42 0.87 -11.12 -7.83
C VAL A 42 1.04 -12.10 -8.98
N ALA A 43 0.88 -13.40 -8.74
CA ALA A 43 1.03 -14.42 -9.77
C ALA A 43 0.03 -14.24 -10.93
N VAL A 44 -1.22 -13.84 -10.64
CA VAL A 44 -2.22 -13.53 -11.68
C VAL A 44 -1.81 -12.29 -12.47
N CYS A 45 -1.35 -11.23 -11.80
CA CYS A 45 -0.86 -10.03 -12.47
C CYS A 45 0.34 -10.31 -13.38
N GLU A 46 1.27 -11.21 -12.97
CA GLU A 46 2.40 -11.62 -13.81
C GLU A 46 1.93 -12.33 -15.11
N GLN A 47 0.93 -13.21 -15.00
CA GLN A 47 0.34 -13.84 -16.17
C GLN A 47 -0.33 -12.82 -17.10
N GLU A 48 -1.07 -11.87 -16.53
CA GLU A 48 -1.71 -10.80 -17.29
C GLU A 48 -0.71 -9.90 -18.01
N LEU A 49 0.43 -9.61 -17.37
CA LEU A 49 1.51 -8.80 -17.95
C LEU A 49 2.31 -9.60 -19.01
N ALA A 50 2.40 -10.92 -18.89
CA ALA A 50 2.97 -11.76 -19.93
C ALA A 50 2.10 -11.76 -21.21
N GLU A 51 0.76 -11.72 -21.06
CA GLU A 51 -0.19 -11.58 -22.16
C GLU A 51 -0.22 -10.16 -22.75
N ASN A 52 -0.20 -9.15 -21.88
CA ASN A 52 -0.22 -7.72 -22.24
C ASN A 52 0.72 -6.90 -21.34
N PRO A 53 1.97 -6.67 -21.76
CA PRO A 53 2.97 -5.93 -20.99
C PRO A 53 2.61 -4.46 -20.66
N ASN A 54 1.62 -3.88 -21.35
CA ASN A 54 1.20 -2.50 -21.15
C ASN A 54 -0.08 -2.36 -20.31
N ARG A 55 -0.54 -3.44 -19.68
CA ARG A 55 -1.75 -3.43 -18.85
C ARG A 55 -1.50 -2.74 -17.50
N ILE A 56 -1.79 -1.44 -17.42
CA ILE A 56 -1.54 -0.62 -16.21
C ILE A 56 -2.26 -1.15 -14.98
N GLU A 57 -3.49 -1.65 -15.11
CA GLU A 57 -4.25 -2.20 -13.97
C GLU A 57 -3.52 -3.36 -13.29
N SER A 58 -2.85 -4.21 -14.05
CA SER A 58 -2.07 -5.33 -13.49
C SER A 58 -0.84 -4.81 -12.73
N TYR A 59 -0.16 -3.76 -13.21
CA TYR A 59 0.92 -3.11 -12.44
C TYR A 59 0.40 -2.55 -11.12
N VAL A 60 -0.74 -1.85 -11.15
CA VAL A 60 -1.33 -1.23 -9.95
C VAL A 60 -1.68 -2.29 -8.91
N VAL A 61 -2.45 -3.32 -9.28
CA VAL A 61 -2.88 -4.38 -8.36
C VAL A 61 -1.68 -5.20 -7.86
N MET A 62 -0.71 -5.48 -8.73
CA MET A 62 0.53 -6.15 -8.35
C MET A 62 1.29 -5.33 -7.29
N CYS A 63 1.48 -4.03 -7.51
CA CYS A 63 2.20 -3.18 -6.57
C CYS A 63 1.49 -3.07 -5.21
N TRP A 64 0.16 -2.97 -5.19
CA TRP A 64 -0.60 -3.02 -3.93
C TRP A 64 -0.37 -4.35 -3.20
N SER A 65 -0.42 -5.47 -3.93
CA SER A 65 -0.21 -6.81 -3.37
C SER A 65 1.21 -6.97 -2.82
N LEU A 66 2.22 -6.52 -3.55
CA LEU A 66 3.62 -6.56 -3.14
C LEU A 66 3.88 -5.75 -1.88
N VAL A 67 3.32 -4.53 -1.77
CA VAL A 67 3.46 -3.70 -0.56
C VAL A 67 2.78 -4.37 0.64
N ARG A 68 1.57 -4.90 0.47
CA ARG A 68 0.88 -5.66 1.54
C ARG A 68 1.64 -6.92 1.97
N ASN A 69 2.33 -7.55 1.03
CA ASN A 69 3.19 -8.71 1.28
C ASN A 69 4.61 -8.32 1.75
N LYS A 70 4.87 -7.03 1.98
CA LYS A 70 6.16 -6.46 2.41
C LYS A 70 7.33 -6.68 1.44
N GLN A 71 7.04 -6.94 0.18
CA GLN A 71 7.99 -7.10 -0.92
C GLN A 71 8.32 -5.73 -1.55
N TYR A 72 8.82 -4.79 -0.73
CA TYR A 72 8.95 -3.38 -1.10
C TYR A 72 9.92 -3.13 -2.25
N SER A 73 11.00 -3.92 -2.36
CA SER A 73 11.97 -3.77 -3.44
C SER A 73 11.36 -4.10 -4.81
N GLU A 74 10.56 -5.18 -4.85
CA GLU A 74 9.86 -5.56 -6.06
C GLU A 74 8.73 -4.58 -6.38
N ALA A 75 7.99 -4.11 -5.37
CA ALA A 75 6.98 -3.06 -5.53
C ALA A 75 7.57 -1.79 -6.14
N GLU A 76 8.75 -1.34 -5.69
CA GLU A 76 9.47 -0.20 -6.28
C GLU A 76 9.79 -0.43 -7.76
N GLN A 77 10.31 -1.63 -8.10
CA GLN A 77 10.65 -1.97 -9.47
C GLN A 77 9.40 -1.97 -10.36
N ARG A 78 8.35 -2.69 -9.97
CA ARG A 78 7.12 -2.82 -10.75
C ARG A 78 6.37 -1.48 -10.90
N ALA A 79 6.31 -0.66 -9.84
CA ALA A 79 5.75 0.68 -9.92
C ALA A 79 6.55 1.57 -10.88
N THR A 80 7.87 1.47 -10.85
CA THR A 80 8.75 2.21 -11.79
C THR A 80 8.50 1.76 -13.22
N ASP A 81 8.35 0.46 -13.48
CA ASP A 81 8.06 -0.06 -14.82
C ASP A 81 6.67 0.39 -15.31
N GLY A 82 5.65 0.33 -14.47
CA GLY A 82 4.33 0.85 -14.81
C GLY A 82 4.33 2.35 -15.10
N LEU A 83 5.14 3.14 -14.39
CA LEU A 83 5.27 4.58 -14.64
C LEU A 83 6.02 4.91 -15.94
N LYS A 84 6.80 4.01 -16.52
CA LYS A 84 7.34 4.19 -17.90
C LYS A 84 6.24 4.13 -18.94
N ILE A 85 5.17 3.36 -18.68
CA ILE A 85 4.01 3.20 -19.57
C ILE A 85 3.00 4.33 -19.32
N SER A 86 2.69 4.61 -18.06
CA SER A 86 1.74 5.66 -17.64
C SER A 86 2.39 6.61 -16.62
N PRO A 87 3.13 7.63 -17.09
CA PRO A 87 3.94 8.49 -16.22
C PRO A 87 3.15 9.29 -15.18
N TYR A 88 1.85 9.47 -15.38
CA TYR A 88 0.98 10.27 -14.52
C TYR A 88 -0.06 9.44 -13.75
N ASP A 89 0.06 8.12 -13.72
CA ASP A 89 -0.84 7.30 -12.91
C ASP A 89 -0.60 7.55 -11.42
N LEU A 90 -1.55 8.23 -10.79
CA LEU A 90 -1.46 8.65 -9.39
C LEU A 90 -1.36 7.45 -8.44
N ARG A 91 -1.95 6.30 -8.77
CA ARG A 91 -1.90 5.09 -7.95
C ARG A 91 -0.48 4.54 -7.91
N LEU A 92 0.20 4.50 -9.07
CA LEU A 92 1.60 4.06 -9.16
C LEU A 92 2.57 5.06 -8.54
N ILE A 93 2.31 6.37 -8.64
CA ILE A 93 3.11 7.40 -7.98
C ILE A 93 3.04 7.22 -6.47
N GLU A 94 1.84 7.07 -5.92
CA GLU A 94 1.64 6.94 -4.48
C GLU A 94 2.28 5.65 -3.95
N ILE A 95 2.04 4.50 -4.62
CA ILE A 95 2.59 3.22 -4.18
C ILE A 95 4.13 3.17 -4.30
N LEU A 96 4.72 3.85 -5.30
CA LEU A 96 6.17 4.01 -5.40
C LEU A 96 6.73 4.80 -4.22
N GLY A 97 6.03 5.85 -3.80
CA GLY A 97 6.35 6.59 -2.58
C GLY A 97 6.33 5.70 -1.34
N GLU A 98 5.26 4.90 -1.18
CA GLU A 98 5.10 3.97 -0.06
C GLU A 98 6.20 2.89 -0.04
N ALA A 99 6.49 2.26 -1.18
CA ALA A 99 7.56 1.26 -1.31
C ALA A 99 8.93 1.86 -0.93
N ARG A 100 9.26 3.05 -1.44
CA ARG A 100 10.49 3.76 -1.11
C ARG A 100 10.57 4.16 0.36
N TYR A 101 9.45 4.55 0.97
CA TYR A 101 9.39 4.86 2.40
C TYR A 101 9.79 3.65 3.25
N TYR A 102 9.24 2.47 2.97
CA TYR A 102 9.58 1.24 3.70
C TYR A 102 11.01 0.75 3.42
N LEU A 103 11.58 1.07 2.27
CA LEU A 103 12.98 0.82 1.94
C LEU A 103 13.96 1.84 2.58
N GLY A 104 13.45 2.84 3.32
CA GLY A 104 14.28 3.90 3.90
C GLY A 104 14.82 4.93 2.89
N LYS A 105 14.37 4.88 1.63
CA LYS A 105 14.73 5.81 0.55
C LYS A 105 13.97 7.13 0.70
N ASN A 106 14.15 7.82 1.84
CA ASN A 106 13.32 8.93 2.28
C ASN A 106 13.19 10.07 1.25
N ASN A 107 14.29 10.46 0.57
CA ASN A 107 14.24 11.53 -0.43
C ASN A 107 13.39 11.13 -1.65
N GLY A 108 13.58 9.91 -2.17
CA GLY A 108 12.80 9.42 -3.30
C GLY A 108 11.32 9.17 -2.94
N ALA A 109 11.03 8.79 -1.69
CA ALA A 109 9.65 8.69 -1.20
C ALA A 109 8.99 10.07 -1.12
N MET A 110 9.68 11.06 -0.53
CA MET A 110 9.21 12.44 -0.42
C MET A 110 8.86 13.03 -1.79
N GLU A 111 9.73 12.82 -2.79
CA GLU A 111 9.49 13.28 -4.17
C GLU A 111 8.18 12.71 -4.73
N GLN A 112 7.92 11.41 -4.56
CA GLN A 112 6.69 10.80 -5.07
C GLN A 112 5.45 11.29 -4.31
N PHE A 113 5.51 11.43 -2.98
CA PHE A 113 4.38 11.96 -2.22
C PHE A 113 4.08 13.43 -2.55
N GLN A 114 5.10 14.27 -2.74
CA GLN A 114 4.92 15.65 -3.20
C GLN A 114 4.28 15.69 -4.59
N ARG A 115 4.75 14.86 -5.50
CA ARG A 115 4.18 14.71 -6.84
C ARG A 115 2.71 14.26 -6.76
N TYR A 116 2.40 13.30 -5.88
CA TYR A 116 1.03 12.83 -5.68
C TYR A 116 0.12 13.94 -5.17
N VAL A 117 0.47 14.61 -4.07
CA VAL A 117 -0.39 15.64 -3.45
C VAL A 117 -0.56 16.88 -4.33
N SER A 118 0.40 17.19 -5.20
CA SER A 118 0.28 18.31 -6.15
C SER A 118 -0.61 18.00 -7.35
N SER A 119 -0.86 16.71 -7.65
CA SER A 119 -1.60 16.28 -8.84
C SER A 119 -2.94 15.62 -8.50
N ALA A 120 -3.10 15.09 -7.30
CA ALA A 120 -4.34 14.46 -6.85
C ALA A 120 -5.41 15.53 -6.55
N PRO A 121 -6.69 15.22 -6.83
CA PRO A 121 -7.78 16.09 -6.36
C PRO A 121 -7.76 16.15 -4.83
N GLU A 122 -8.19 17.28 -4.27
CA GLU A 122 -8.20 17.47 -2.82
C GLU A 122 -9.00 16.41 -2.06
N SER A 123 -10.05 15.87 -2.68
CA SER A 123 -10.87 14.77 -2.17
C SER A 123 -10.28 13.36 -2.43
N GLY A 124 -9.07 13.28 -2.96
CA GLY A 124 -8.42 12.00 -3.25
C GLY A 124 -8.25 11.15 -1.99
N SER A 125 -8.66 9.90 -2.04
CA SER A 125 -8.73 8.99 -0.88
C SER A 125 -7.38 8.72 -0.20
N ARG A 126 -6.26 8.94 -0.89
CA ARG A 126 -4.90 8.68 -0.37
C ARG A 126 -4.11 9.95 -0.06
N VAL A 127 -4.72 11.14 -0.20
CA VAL A 127 -4.05 12.43 0.08
C VAL A 127 -3.64 12.52 1.55
N GLY A 128 -4.51 12.12 2.48
CA GLY A 128 -4.19 12.05 3.90
C GLY A 128 -3.01 11.12 4.19
N THR A 129 -3.00 9.94 3.56
CA THR A 129 -1.91 8.95 3.69
C THR A 129 -0.58 9.50 3.17
N ALA A 130 -0.57 10.21 2.03
CA ALA A 130 0.65 10.82 1.50
C ALA A 130 1.22 11.87 2.46
N TYR A 131 0.37 12.75 3.01
CA TYR A 131 0.80 13.70 4.03
C TYR A 131 1.30 13.02 5.30
N TYR A 132 0.69 11.92 5.73
CA TYR A 132 1.16 11.14 6.86
C TYR A 132 2.58 10.62 6.65
N TYR A 133 2.85 9.97 5.51
CA TYR A 133 4.21 9.49 5.20
C TYR A 133 5.23 10.63 5.07
N MET A 134 4.84 11.78 4.49
CA MET A 134 5.71 12.97 4.48
C MET A 134 6.05 13.41 5.90
N GLY A 135 5.08 13.44 6.81
CA GLY A 135 5.28 13.73 8.22
C GLY A 135 6.24 12.74 8.89
N GLU A 136 6.06 11.45 8.66
CA GLU A 136 6.94 10.41 9.17
C GLU A 136 8.38 10.55 8.65
N ILE A 137 8.55 10.90 7.37
CA ILE A 137 9.87 11.17 6.80
C ILE A 137 10.52 12.38 7.49
N TYR A 138 9.77 13.45 7.74
CA TYR A 138 10.27 14.62 8.46
C TYR A 138 10.63 14.30 9.92
N ILE A 139 9.88 13.43 10.61
CA ILE A 139 10.24 12.93 11.94
C ILE A 139 11.58 12.19 11.90
N ARG A 140 11.76 11.27 10.94
CA ARG A 140 13.04 10.54 10.76
C ARG A 140 14.23 11.49 10.55
N GLN A 141 13.98 12.64 9.94
CA GLN A 141 14.98 13.69 9.69
C GLN A 141 15.11 14.70 10.83
N ALA A 142 14.43 14.53 11.96
CA ALA A 142 14.32 15.47 13.07
C ALA A 142 13.83 16.88 12.67
N ARG A 143 13.09 16.98 11.55
CA ARG A 143 12.49 18.23 11.05
C ARG A 143 11.06 18.38 11.58
N TYR A 144 10.94 18.51 12.89
CA TYR A 144 9.67 18.36 13.60
C TYR A 144 8.62 19.42 13.24
N GLN A 145 9.00 20.65 12.91
CA GLN A 145 8.07 21.69 12.46
C GLN A 145 7.45 21.34 11.09
N HIS A 146 8.24 20.77 10.17
CA HIS A 146 7.71 20.29 8.90
C HIS A 146 6.83 19.05 9.08
N ALA A 147 7.18 18.19 10.05
CA ALA A 147 6.36 17.05 10.42
C ALA A 147 4.99 17.50 10.97
N ASP A 148 4.95 18.52 11.86
CA ASP A 148 3.69 19.09 12.36
C ASP A 148 2.79 19.57 11.22
N ILE A 149 3.32 20.33 10.26
CA ILE A 149 2.55 20.81 9.09
C ILE A 149 1.95 19.64 8.32
N SER A 150 2.78 18.64 7.99
CA SER A 150 2.35 17.49 7.18
C SER A 150 1.34 16.63 7.93
N LEU A 151 1.60 16.31 9.21
CA LEU A 151 0.69 15.50 10.02
C LEU A 151 -0.61 16.23 10.34
N THR A 152 -0.58 17.57 10.50
CA THR A 152 -1.80 18.37 10.61
C THR A 152 -2.65 18.26 9.35
N ALA A 153 -2.04 18.28 8.16
CA ALA A 153 -2.77 18.05 6.91
C ALA A 153 -3.33 16.62 6.85
N ALA A 154 -2.58 15.60 7.30
CA ALA A 154 -3.01 14.22 7.34
C ALA A 154 -4.25 14.03 8.24
N VAL A 155 -4.22 14.48 9.50
CA VAL A 155 -5.35 14.32 10.44
C VAL A 155 -6.59 15.13 10.03
N LYS A 156 -6.43 16.22 9.27
CA LYS A 156 -7.56 16.93 8.68
C LYS A 156 -8.29 16.12 7.60
N LYS A 157 -7.56 15.27 6.87
CA LYS A 157 -8.13 14.39 5.85
C LYS A 157 -8.74 13.13 6.46
N GLU A 158 -8.09 12.56 7.46
CA GLU A 158 -8.47 11.30 8.13
C GLU A 158 -8.54 11.51 9.65
N PRO A 159 -9.55 12.24 10.17
CA PRO A 159 -9.59 12.67 11.57
C PRO A 159 -9.84 11.55 12.56
N LEU A 160 -10.25 10.37 12.12
CA LEU A 160 -10.60 9.24 12.99
C LEU A 160 -9.45 8.26 13.24
N LEU A 161 -8.26 8.53 12.72
CA LEU A 161 -7.08 7.68 12.91
C LEU A 161 -6.30 8.15 14.14
N ASP A 162 -6.59 7.54 15.29
CA ASP A 162 -5.95 7.87 16.59
C ASP A 162 -4.42 7.84 16.53
N SER A 163 -3.85 6.85 15.84
CA SER A 163 -2.40 6.71 15.66
C SER A 163 -1.77 7.92 14.93
N TRP A 164 -2.48 8.58 14.03
CA TRP A 164 -1.96 9.77 13.36
C TRP A 164 -1.94 10.98 14.29
N TRP A 165 -2.92 11.11 15.18
CA TRP A 165 -2.93 12.11 16.24
C TRP A 165 -1.78 11.89 17.22
N VAL A 166 -1.45 10.65 17.57
CA VAL A 166 -0.26 10.33 18.38
C VAL A 166 1.01 10.84 17.69
N ARG A 167 1.15 10.58 16.37
CA ARG A 167 2.33 11.04 15.62
C ARG A 167 2.41 12.57 15.53
N LEU A 168 1.28 13.24 15.37
CA LEU A 168 1.20 14.70 15.42
C LEU A 168 1.62 15.23 16.80
N GLY A 169 1.09 14.63 17.87
CA GLY A 169 1.49 14.95 19.24
C GLY A 169 2.99 14.82 19.46
N TYR A 170 3.58 13.72 18.99
CA TYR A 170 5.02 13.51 19.05
C TYR A 170 5.82 14.57 18.27
N ALA A 171 5.42 14.90 17.05
CA ALA A 171 6.11 15.92 16.25
C ALA A 171 6.10 17.28 16.98
N ARG A 172 4.95 17.68 17.55
CA ARG A 172 4.78 18.90 18.32
C ARG A 172 5.57 18.90 19.64
N GLU A 173 5.58 17.76 20.34
CA GLU A 173 6.41 17.58 21.56
C GLU A 173 7.90 17.81 21.26
N MET A 174 8.39 17.19 20.17
CA MET A 174 9.78 17.33 19.75
C MET A 174 10.11 18.73 19.20
N ALA A 175 9.12 19.44 18.66
CA ALA A 175 9.21 20.85 18.28
C ALA A 175 9.11 21.81 19.51
N LYS A 176 8.89 21.28 20.72
CA LYS A 176 8.65 22.00 21.97
C LYS A 176 7.34 22.80 22.02
N ASN A 177 6.40 22.47 21.15
CA ASN A 177 5.04 23.05 21.16
C ASN A 177 4.16 22.20 22.08
N TYR A 178 4.44 22.30 23.41
CA TYR A 178 3.88 21.36 24.39
C TYR A 178 2.37 21.46 24.55
N TYR A 179 1.79 22.64 24.43
CA TYR A 179 0.35 22.85 24.53
C TYR A 179 -0.37 22.16 23.35
N GLU A 180 0.08 22.42 22.13
CA GLU A 180 -0.48 21.80 20.91
C GLU A 180 -0.22 20.29 20.86
N ALA A 181 0.91 19.82 21.44
CA ALA A 181 1.19 18.41 21.60
C ALA A 181 0.16 17.73 22.53
N ALA A 182 -0.15 18.39 23.68
CA ALA A 182 -1.16 17.90 24.60
C ALA A 182 -2.53 17.75 23.92
N ASN A 183 -2.95 18.77 23.18
CA ASN A 183 -4.22 18.72 22.43
C ASN A 183 -4.27 17.56 21.44
N ALA A 184 -3.16 17.27 20.73
CA ALA A 184 -3.11 16.15 19.80
C ALA A 184 -3.16 14.79 20.51
N TYR A 185 -2.49 14.64 21.66
CA TYR A 185 -2.58 13.44 22.47
C TYR A 185 -3.97 13.26 23.08
N ASP A 186 -4.61 14.34 23.53
CA ASP A 186 -5.97 14.33 24.06
C ASP A 186 -6.98 13.86 22.97
N GLU A 187 -6.79 14.31 21.72
CA GLU A 187 -7.61 13.85 20.61
C GLU A 187 -7.38 12.37 20.28
N ALA A 188 -6.12 11.90 20.34
CA ALA A 188 -5.81 10.48 20.20
C ALA A 188 -6.49 9.63 21.30
N LEU A 189 -6.49 10.10 22.57
CA LEU A 189 -7.15 9.43 23.69
C LEU A 189 -8.67 9.49 23.60
N ARG A 190 -9.22 10.55 23.04
CA ARG A 190 -10.66 10.65 22.77
C ARG A 190 -11.12 9.58 21.77
N LEU A 191 -10.31 9.32 20.75
CA LEU A 191 -10.59 8.29 19.73
C LEU A 191 -10.30 6.88 20.23
N ASN A 192 -9.22 6.72 20.98
CA ASN A 192 -8.78 5.44 21.54
C ASN A 192 -8.29 5.62 22.99
N PRO A 193 -9.18 5.52 23.99
CA PRO A 193 -8.83 5.68 25.39
C PRO A 193 -7.78 4.67 25.91
N ALA A 194 -7.55 3.57 25.18
CA ALA A 194 -6.56 2.56 25.53
C ALA A 194 -5.17 2.81 24.89
N SER A 195 -4.98 3.92 24.22
CA SER A 195 -3.70 4.25 23.54
C SER A 195 -2.60 4.57 24.57
N VAL A 196 -1.75 3.58 24.84
CA VAL A 196 -0.61 3.73 25.76
C VAL A 196 0.39 4.79 25.29
N GLU A 197 0.57 4.93 23.98
CA GLU A 197 1.49 5.92 23.41
C GLU A 197 0.97 7.35 23.61
N ALA A 198 -0.33 7.56 23.39
CA ALA A 198 -0.97 8.86 23.64
C ALA A 198 -0.92 9.24 25.13
N ASP A 199 -1.26 8.33 26.03
CA ASP A 199 -1.24 8.57 27.48
C ASP A 199 0.16 8.93 27.97
N ARG A 200 1.18 8.18 27.58
CA ARG A 200 2.58 8.49 27.90
C ARG A 200 3.01 9.85 27.33
N GLY A 201 2.64 10.14 26.08
CA GLY A 201 2.93 11.41 25.43
C GLY A 201 2.27 12.57 26.18
N ARG A 202 0.98 12.44 26.52
CA ARG A 202 0.21 13.45 27.26
C ARG A 202 0.81 13.72 28.64
N THR A 203 1.22 12.66 29.36
CA THR A 203 1.86 12.77 30.67
C THR A 203 3.20 13.51 30.57
N ARG A 204 4.06 13.19 29.60
CA ARG A 204 5.35 13.86 29.40
C ARG A 204 5.20 15.35 29.14
N VAL A 205 4.24 15.76 28.31
CA VAL A 205 4.07 17.18 27.98
C VAL A 205 3.39 17.97 29.11
N SER A 206 2.53 17.34 29.91
CA SER A 206 1.87 17.99 31.06
C SER A 206 2.87 18.61 32.04
N SER A 207 4.00 17.95 32.26
CA SER A 207 5.06 18.46 33.16
C SER A 207 5.85 19.64 32.57
N LYS A 208 5.62 19.99 31.31
CA LYS A 208 6.33 21.05 30.58
C LYS A 208 5.42 22.24 30.22
N ILE A 209 4.13 22.12 30.46
CA ILE A 209 3.13 23.18 30.31
C ILE A 209 3.00 23.86 31.67
N GLN A 210 4.01 24.64 32.09
CA GLN A 210 3.99 25.47 33.30
C GLN A 210 4.13 26.93 32.93
#